data_cdd07b606e296973cb4f8aac453752c8
#
_entry.id   cdd07b606e296973cb4f8aac453752c8
#
_cell.length_a   1.000
_cell.length_b   1.000
_cell.length_c   1.000
_cell.angle_alpha   90.00
_cell.angle_beta   90.00
_cell.angle_gamma   90.00
#
_symmetry.space_group_name_H-M   'P 1'
#
loop_
_entity.id
_entity.type
_entity.pdbx_description
1 polymer ?
#
loop_
_entity_poly.entity_id
_entity_poly.type
_entity_poly.pdbx_seq_one_letter_code
_entity_poly.pdbx_strand_id
1 'polypeptide(L)'
;MPEDIRVLVVEDEPLTAEAHAAYVGRIEGFLLVGTAATGQTALHVLTAAAQAGNPIDLVLMDMNLPDLHGLDVSRRIRSAGLATDIIAITAVRELQAVRGAIAAGVVQYLIKPFTYATFAKKLVSYRDFRRQLGSASSVTTQSDLDQAFASLRSPTDVPRPKGLADTTLHSVKTFLQEQQSPVSATEVAQLLGMSRVTARRYLEFLADTGPLLRTPRFGTPGRPENEYSWRQS
;
A
#
# COMPACT_ATOMS: atom_id res chain seq x y z
N MET A 1 -25.72 8.12 12.33
CA MET A 1 -24.85 7.00 11.91
C MET A 1 -23.90 7.54 10.89
N PRO A 2 -22.59 7.28 10.96
CA PRO A 2 -21.72 7.64 9.84
C PRO A 2 -22.23 6.92 8.59
N GLU A 3 -22.31 7.64 7.49
CA GLU A 3 -22.77 7.11 6.20
C GLU A 3 -21.74 6.10 5.69
N ASP A 4 -22.20 4.98 5.10
CA ASP A 4 -21.30 3.98 4.54
C ASP A 4 -20.50 4.57 3.37
N ILE A 5 -19.24 4.21 3.29
CA ILE A 5 -18.33 4.61 2.21
C ILE A 5 -18.75 3.90 0.92
N ARG A 6 -19.16 4.67 -0.08
CA ARG A 6 -19.65 4.18 -1.37
C ARG A 6 -18.49 3.80 -2.27
N VAL A 7 -18.38 2.51 -2.64
CA VAL A 7 -17.24 1.92 -3.35
C VAL A 7 -17.61 1.47 -4.75
N LEU A 8 -16.82 1.86 -5.74
CA LEU A 8 -16.81 1.31 -7.09
C LEU A 8 -15.57 0.42 -7.27
N VAL A 9 -15.75 -0.80 -7.74
CA VAL A 9 -14.66 -1.70 -8.15
C VAL A 9 -14.42 -1.55 -9.65
N VAL A 10 -13.20 -1.29 -10.07
CA VAL A 10 -12.79 -1.19 -11.49
C VAL A 10 -11.76 -2.26 -11.78
N GLU A 11 -12.17 -3.29 -12.51
CA GLU A 11 -11.39 -4.51 -12.77
C GLU A 11 -11.95 -5.16 -14.04
N ASP A 12 -11.10 -5.49 -14.99
CA ASP A 12 -11.51 -6.04 -16.29
C ASP A 12 -11.70 -7.56 -16.26
N GLU A 13 -11.07 -8.25 -15.29
CA GLU A 13 -11.20 -9.69 -15.14
C GLU A 13 -12.43 -10.01 -14.28
N PRO A 14 -13.49 -10.67 -14.85
CA PRO A 14 -14.79 -10.81 -14.16
C PRO A 14 -14.71 -11.53 -12.82
N LEU A 15 -13.94 -12.62 -12.72
CA LEU A 15 -13.81 -13.40 -11.48
C LEU A 15 -13.10 -12.58 -10.39
N THR A 16 -12.11 -11.79 -10.76
CA THR A 16 -11.39 -10.89 -9.86
C THR A 16 -12.30 -9.76 -9.40
N ALA A 17 -13.09 -9.17 -10.30
CA ALA A 17 -14.09 -8.16 -9.98
C ALA A 17 -15.13 -8.67 -8.97
N GLU A 18 -15.67 -9.88 -9.18
CA GLU A 18 -16.60 -10.54 -8.26
C GLU A 18 -15.94 -10.79 -6.88
N ALA A 19 -14.70 -11.26 -6.85
CA ALA A 19 -13.97 -11.48 -5.61
C ALA A 19 -13.75 -10.17 -4.84
N HIS A 20 -13.34 -9.09 -5.51
CA HIS A 20 -13.16 -7.79 -4.88
C HIS A 20 -14.51 -7.22 -4.39
N ALA A 21 -15.57 -7.35 -5.19
CA ALA A 21 -16.92 -6.96 -4.80
C ALA A 21 -17.40 -7.69 -3.54
N ALA A 22 -17.21 -9.02 -3.51
CA ALA A 22 -17.53 -9.85 -2.33
C ALA A 22 -16.68 -9.46 -1.11
N TYR A 23 -15.42 -9.07 -1.30
CA TYR A 23 -14.57 -8.61 -0.21
C TYR A 23 -15.07 -7.29 0.37
N VAL A 24 -15.46 -6.32 -0.46
CA VAL A 24 -16.05 -5.05 -0.01
C VAL A 24 -17.31 -5.30 0.82
N GLY A 25 -18.23 -6.15 0.33
CA GLY A 25 -19.49 -6.45 1.01
C GLY A 25 -19.36 -7.14 2.37
N ARG A 26 -18.16 -7.65 2.72
CA ARG A 26 -17.87 -8.28 4.01
C ARG A 26 -17.28 -7.32 5.05
N ILE A 27 -17.01 -6.07 4.67
CA ILE A 27 -16.36 -5.09 5.55
C ILE A 27 -17.39 -4.04 5.96
N GLU A 28 -17.64 -3.95 7.26
CA GLU A 28 -18.58 -2.97 7.84
C GLU A 28 -18.17 -1.52 7.53
N GLY A 29 -19.17 -0.69 7.17
CA GLY A 29 -19.00 0.72 6.83
C GLY A 29 -18.60 0.96 5.38
N PHE A 30 -18.76 -0.04 4.49
CA PHE A 30 -18.58 0.08 3.06
C PHE A 30 -19.80 -0.43 2.30
N LEU A 31 -20.22 0.33 1.30
CA LEU A 31 -21.31 0.00 0.40
C LEU A 31 -20.76 -0.18 -1.03
N LEU A 32 -20.80 -1.39 -1.56
CA LEU A 32 -20.51 -1.62 -2.96
C LEU A 32 -21.62 -1.00 -3.83
N VAL A 33 -21.29 -0.06 -4.70
CA VAL A 33 -22.27 0.56 -5.61
C VAL A 33 -22.25 -0.02 -7.02
N GLY A 34 -21.20 -0.77 -7.37
CA GLY A 34 -21.11 -1.45 -8.65
C GLY A 34 -19.68 -1.86 -9.00
N THR A 35 -19.57 -2.44 -10.20
CA THR A 35 -18.30 -2.80 -10.84
C THR A 35 -18.22 -2.20 -12.23
N ALA A 36 -17.01 -1.89 -12.72
CA ALA A 36 -16.76 -1.41 -14.06
C ALA A 36 -15.57 -2.18 -14.66
N ALA A 37 -15.71 -2.68 -15.88
CA ALA A 37 -14.67 -3.46 -16.55
C ALA A 37 -13.67 -2.59 -17.34
N THR A 38 -13.93 -1.29 -17.48
CA THR A 38 -13.08 -0.37 -18.24
C THR A 38 -12.97 0.99 -17.55
N GLY A 39 -11.90 1.71 -17.85
CA GLY A 39 -11.71 3.07 -17.36
C GLY A 39 -12.79 4.04 -17.84
N GLN A 40 -13.25 3.91 -19.08
CA GLN A 40 -14.32 4.75 -19.63
C GLN A 40 -15.64 4.49 -18.90
N THR A 41 -16.01 3.24 -18.66
CA THR A 41 -17.20 2.88 -17.88
C THR A 41 -17.10 3.44 -16.46
N ALA A 42 -15.95 3.32 -15.80
CA ALA A 42 -15.73 3.87 -14.48
C ALA A 42 -15.95 5.39 -14.44
N LEU A 43 -15.38 6.15 -15.39
CA LEU A 43 -15.55 7.60 -15.49
C LEU A 43 -17.01 7.99 -15.69
N HIS A 44 -17.74 7.26 -16.54
CA HIS A 44 -19.16 7.49 -16.76
C HIS A 44 -19.99 7.28 -15.49
N VAL A 45 -19.76 6.15 -14.78
CA VAL A 45 -20.47 5.83 -13.54
C VAL A 45 -20.18 6.89 -12.45
N LEU A 46 -18.93 7.31 -12.30
CA LEU A 46 -18.52 8.33 -11.32
C LEU A 46 -19.20 9.67 -11.61
N THR A 47 -19.21 10.08 -12.88
CA THR A 47 -19.82 11.35 -13.28
C THR A 47 -21.34 11.32 -13.08
N ALA A 48 -22.00 10.24 -13.49
CA ALA A 48 -23.44 10.08 -13.31
C ALA A 48 -23.83 10.05 -11.83
N ALA A 49 -23.06 9.36 -10.98
CA ALA A 49 -23.31 9.32 -9.54
C ALA A 49 -23.18 10.71 -8.89
N ALA A 50 -22.17 11.49 -9.28
CA ALA A 50 -21.97 12.85 -8.79
C ALA A 50 -23.11 13.79 -9.22
N GLN A 51 -23.54 13.70 -10.48
CA GLN A 51 -24.68 14.49 -11.01
C GLN A 51 -26.00 14.14 -10.32
N ALA A 52 -26.18 12.89 -9.92
CA ALA A 52 -27.36 12.44 -9.18
C ALA A 52 -27.34 12.82 -7.68
N GLY A 53 -26.31 13.53 -7.21
CA GLY A 53 -26.16 13.91 -5.79
C GLY A 53 -25.74 12.73 -4.87
N ASN A 54 -25.32 11.61 -5.43
CA ASN A 54 -24.89 10.42 -4.72
C ASN A 54 -23.44 10.05 -5.11
N PRO A 55 -22.45 10.89 -4.81
CA PRO A 55 -21.07 10.65 -5.25
C PRO A 55 -20.50 9.34 -4.71
N ILE A 56 -19.57 8.79 -5.47
CA ILE A 56 -18.80 7.62 -5.06
C ILE A 56 -17.58 8.10 -4.29
N ASP A 57 -17.39 7.56 -3.08
CA ASP A 57 -16.34 8.00 -2.18
C ASP A 57 -14.99 7.39 -2.51
N LEU A 58 -14.99 6.11 -2.91
CA LEU A 58 -13.79 5.32 -3.12
C LEU A 58 -13.87 4.50 -4.40
N VAL A 59 -12.79 4.50 -5.16
CA VAL A 59 -12.58 3.58 -6.28
C VAL A 59 -11.45 2.62 -5.93
N LEU A 60 -11.74 1.32 -6.06
CA LEU A 60 -10.72 0.27 -6.10
C LEU A 60 -10.34 0.06 -7.56
N MET A 61 -9.17 0.57 -7.97
CA MET A 61 -8.78 0.73 -9.37
C MET A 61 -7.68 -0.24 -9.77
N ASP A 62 -7.97 -1.19 -10.67
CA ASP A 62 -6.88 -1.86 -11.36
C ASP A 62 -6.10 -0.88 -12.23
N MET A 63 -4.78 -0.96 -12.18
CA MET A 63 -3.92 -0.10 -12.97
C MET A 63 -3.86 -0.53 -14.44
N ASN A 64 -4.13 -1.80 -14.76
CA ASN A 64 -4.06 -2.38 -16.10
C ASN A 64 -5.46 -2.66 -16.65
N LEU A 65 -6.14 -1.64 -17.12
CA LEU A 65 -7.43 -1.78 -17.78
C LEU A 65 -7.24 -1.89 -19.32
N PRO A 66 -8.18 -2.51 -20.05
CA PRO A 66 -8.01 -2.78 -21.48
C PRO A 66 -8.05 -1.53 -22.36
N ASP A 67 -8.63 -0.44 -21.87
CA ASP A 67 -8.83 0.82 -22.63
C ASP A 67 -7.93 1.97 -22.17
N LEU A 68 -7.66 2.08 -20.87
CA LEU A 68 -6.90 3.16 -20.26
C LEU A 68 -6.03 2.62 -19.12
N HIS A 69 -4.84 3.18 -18.95
CA HIS A 69 -4.09 2.92 -17.72
C HIS A 69 -4.77 3.59 -16.52
N GLY A 70 -4.81 2.92 -15.35
CA GLY A 70 -5.49 3.43 -14.15
C GLY A 70 -5.01 4.82 -13.70
N LEU A 71 -3.74 5.19 -13.96
CA LEU A 71 -3.24 6.55 -13.72
C LEU A 71 -3.91 7.60 -14.61
N ASP A 72 -4.23 7.26 -15.85
CA ASP A 72 -4.90 8.19 -16.76
C ASP A 72 -6.37 8.37 -16.36
N VAL A 73 -7.01 7.29 -15.90
CA VAL A 73 -8.35 7.36 -15.28
C VAL A 73 -8.31 8.27 -14.04
N SER A 74 -7.32 8.08 -13.16
CA SER A 74 -7.12 8.90 -11.95
C SER A 74 -6.97 10.39 -12.27
N ARG A 75 -6.16 10.73 -13.28
CA ARG A 75 -5.99 12.12 -13.74
C ARG A 75 -7.30 12.71 -14.27
N ARG A 76 -8.08 11.92 -15.03
CA ARG A 76 -9.39 12.36 -15.56
C ARG A 76 -10.42 12.57 -14.44
N ILE A 77 -10.42 11.72 -13.41
CA ILE A 77 -11.25 11.92 -12.21
C ILE A 77 -10.92 13.27 -11.57
N ARG A 78 -9.64 13.61 -11.39
CA ARG A 78 -9.22 14.90 -10.82
C ARG A 78 -9.56 16.08 -11.73
N SER A 79 -9.32 15.95 -13.05
CA SER A 79 -9.66 17.00 -14.03
C SER A 79 -11.15 17.28 -14.11
N ALA A 80 -11.99 16.28 -13.84
CA ALA A 80 -13.45 16.43 -13.76
C ALA A 80 -13.94 17.02 -12.42
N GLY A 81 -13.04 17.34 -11.48
CA GLY A 81 -13.39 17.89 -10.17
C GLY A 81 -14.08 16.88 -9.23
N LEU A 82 -13.98 15.57 -9.52
CA LEU A 82 -14.60 14.55 -8.70
C LEU A 82 -13.76 14.31 -7.44
N ALA A 83 -14.38 14.43 -6.27
CA ALA A 83 -13.75 14.25 -4.95
C ALA A 83 -13.66 12.76 -4.51
N THR A 84 -13.53 11.86 -5.47
CA THR A 84 -13.45 10.41 -5.22
C THR A 84 -12.03 10.01 -4.89
N ASP A 85 -11.83 9.29 -3.79
CA ASP A 85 -10.53 8.72 -3.45
C ASP A 85 -10.24 7.44 -4.25
N ILE A 86 -8.96 7.12 -4.42
CA ILE A 86 -8.54 5.99 -5.24
C ILE A 86 -7.57 5.12 -4.45
N ILE A 87 -7.88 3.83 -4.33
CA ILE A 87 -6.94 2.79 -3.92
C ILE A 87 -6.52 2.04 -5.19
N ALA A 88 -5.23 2.13 -5.55
CA ALA A 88 -4.71 1.44 -6.71
C ALA A 88 -4.50 -0.05 -6.41
N ILE A 89 -4.92 -0.91 -7.33
CA ILE A 89 -4.64 -2.35 -7.31
C ILE A 89 -3.66 -2.62 -8.45
N THR A 90 -2.47 -3.18 -8.15
CA THR A 90 -1.38 -3.24 -9.13
C THR A 90 -0.49 -4.46 -8.95
N ALA A 91 0.19 -4.90 -10.01
CA ALA A 91 1.26 -5.89 -9.92
C ALA A 91 2.58 -5.25 -9.46
N VAL A 92 3.45 -6.03 -8.80
CA VAL A 92 4.72 -5.54 -8.21
C VAL A 92 5.62 -4.83 -9.23
N ARG A 93 5.56 -5.18 -10.51
CA ARG A 93 6.39 -4.61 -11.57
C ARG A 93 6.07 -3.14 -11.89
N GLU A 94 4.91 -2.65 -11.45
CA GLU A 94 4.40 -1.32 -11.74
C GLU A 94 4.63 -0.32 -10.60
N LEU A 95 5.21 -0.76 -9.50
CA LEU A 95 5.52 0.10 -8.33
C LEU A 95 6.39 1.32 -8.67
N GLN A 96 7.15 1.29 -9.75
CA GLN A 96 7.88 2.47 -10.22
C GLN A 96 6.95 3.55 -10.80
N ALA A 97 5.79 3.14 -11.36
CA ALA A 97 4.75 4.07 -11.80
C ALA A 97 3.98 4.71 -10.62
N VAL A 98 3.96 4.05 -9.45
CA VAL A 98 3.28 4.52 -8.23
C VAL A 98 3.86 5.83 -7.68
N ARG A 99 5.12 6.16 -7.94
CA ARG A 99 5.68 7.47 -7.61
C ARG A 99 4.98 8.63 -8.34
N GLY A 100 4.48 8.39 -9.56
CA GLY A 100 3.60 9.32 -10.27
C GLY A 100 2.14 9.31 -9.78
N ALA A 101 1.73 8.24 -9.09
CA ALA A 101 0.35 8.06 -8.63
C ALA A 101 -0.01 8.95 -7.43
N ILE A 102 0.95 9.30 -6.58
CA ILE A 102 0.75 10.23 -5.47
C ILE A 102 0.31 11.60 -6.00
N ALA A 103 0.85 12.05 -7.12
CA ALA A 103 0.43 13.27 -7.81
C ALA A 103 -0.97 13.16 -8.47
N ALA A 104 -1.46 11.93 -8.69
CA ALA A 104 -2.75 11.64 -9.32
C ALA A 104 -3.89 11.40 -8.31
N GLY A 105 -3.67 11.63 -7.01
CA GLY A 105 -4.69 11.49 -5.99
C GLY A 105 -4.98 10.06 -5.53
N VAL A 106 -4.04 9.12 -5.73
CA VAL A 106 -4.11 7.76 -5.18
C VAL A 106 -3.74 7.83 -3.69
N VAL A 107 -4.66 7.44 -2.83
CA VAL A 107 -4.49 7.50 -1.36
C VAL A 107 -3.77 6.28 -0.80
N GLN A 108 -3.96 5.12 -1.42
CA GLN A 108 -3.32 3.85 -1.04
C GLN A 108 -3.14 2.94 -2.25
N TYR A 109 -2.39 1.85 -2.07
CA TYR A 109 -2.23 0.80 -3.08
C TYR A 109 -2.30 -0.60 -2.46
N LEU A 110 -2.74 -1.58 -3.28
CA LEU A 110 -2.75 -3.00 -3.03
C LEU A 110 -1.93 -3.71 -4.10
N ILE A 111 -0.98 -4.54 -3.69
CA ILE A 111 -0.11 -5.27 -4.62
C ILE A 111 -0.64 -6.69 -4.81
N LYS A 112 -1.01 -7.05 -6.05
CA LYS A 112 -1.41 -8.42 -6.42
C LYS A 112 -0.18 -9.36 -6.39
N PRO A 113 -0.31 -10.61 -5.88
CA PRO A 113 -1.48 -11.19 -5.24
C PRO A 113 -1.61 -10.82 -3.76
N PHE A 114 -2.82 -10.59 -3.27
CA PHE A 114 -3.11 -10.30 -1.87
C PHE A 114 -4.20 -11.23 -1.31
N THR A 115 -4.25 -11.33 0.02
CA THR A 115 -5.29 -12.07 0.73
C THR A 115 -6.46 -11.15 1.11
N TYR A 116 -7.62 -11.76 1.45
CA TYR A 116 -8.73 -10.99 2.05
C TYR A 116 -8.30 -10.19 3.27
N ALA A 117 -7.46 -10.76 4.15
CA ALA A 117 -7.00 -10.07 5.35
C ALA A 117 -6.20 -8.79 5.01
N THR A 118 -5.33 -8.83 3.99
CA THR A 118 -4.59 -7.66 3.51
C THR A 118 -5.53 -6.62 2.92
N PHE A 119 -6.51 -7.06 2.11
CA PHE A 119 -7.53 -6.21 1.52
C PHE A 119 -8.36 -5.50 2.60
N ALA A 120 -8.93 -6.27 3.54
CA ALA A 120 -9.73 -5.74 4.63
C ALA A 120 -8.97 -4.73 5.49
N LYS A 121 -7.71 -5.04 5.85
CA LYS A 121 -6.84 -4.12 6.60
C LYS A 121 -6.67 -2.78 5.90
N LYS A 122 -6.49 -2.78 4.57
CA LYS A 122 -6.34 -1.54 3.78
C LYS A 122 -7.61 -0.70 3.79
N LEU A 123 -8.78 -1.32 3.59
CA LEU A 123 -10.05 -0.60 3.61
C LEU A 123 -10.37 -0.06 5.01
N VAL A 124 -10.16 -0.86 6.06
CA VAL A 124 -10.34 -0.39 7.44
C VAL A 124 -9.43 0.79 7.75
N SER A 125 -8.15 0.72 7.38
CA SER A 125 -7.20 1.83 7.52
C SER A 125 -7.66 3.11 6.80
N TYR A 126 -8.20 2.96 5.58
CA TYR A 126 -8.78 4.08 4.82
C TYR A 126 -10.02 4.67 5.50
N ARG A 127 -10.93 3.82 5.99
CA ARG A 127 -12.13 4.25 6.72
C ARG A 127 -11.76 5.06 7.97
N ASP A 128 -10.80 4.56 8.74
CA ASP A 128 -10.37 5.20 9.97
C ASP A 128 -9.69 6.56 9.69
N PHE A 129 -8.87 6.64 8.64
CA PHE A 129 -8.32 7.91 8.13
C PHE A 129 -9.44 8.91 7.77
N ARG A 130 -10.43 8.47 7.02
CA ARG A 130 -11.53 9.32 6.58
C ARG A 130 -12.38 9.83 7.75
N ARG A 131 -12.60 8.99 8.75
CA ARG A 131 -13.27 9.38 10.00
C ARG A 131 -12.48 10.44 10.78
N GLN A 132 -11.17 10.31 10.86
CA GLN A 132 -10.31 11.30 11.52
C GLN A 132 -10.36 12.66 10.82
N LEU A 133 -10.33 12.69 9.49
CA LEU A 133 -10.47 13.92 8.73
C LEU A 133 -11.86 14.54 8.85
N GLY A 134 -12.92 13.74 8.88
CA GLY A 134 -14.30 14.21 9.02
C GLY A 134 -14.66 14.69 10.42
N SER A 135 -13.96 14.23 11.46
CA SER A 135 -14.14 14.65 12.86
C SER A 135 -13.27 15.84 13.25
N ALA A 136 -12.33 16.27 12.39
CA ALA A 136 -11.50 17.42 12.61
C ALA A 136 -12.36 18.71 12.53
N SER A 137 -12.86 19.16 13.71
CA SER A 137 -13.37 20.51 13.90
C SER A 137 -12.25 21.50 13.57
N SER A 138 -12.58 22.72 13.23
CA SER A 138 -11.79 23.82 12.64
C SER A 138 -10.41 24.15 13.22
N VAL A 139 -9.86 23.34 14.12
CA VAL A 139 -8.50 23.44 14.67
C VAL A 139 -7.85 22.05 14.57
N THR A 140 -7.39 21.71 13.38
CA THR A 140 -6.57 20.49 13.17
C THR A 140 -5.11 20.86 13.51
N THR A 141 -4.51 20.20 14.50
CA THR A 141 -3.08 20.37 14.78
C THR A 141 -2.23 19.64 13.74
N GLN A 142 -0.97 20.05 13.58
CA GLN A 142 0.00 19.34 12.74
C GLN A 142 0.09 17.86 13.13
N SER A 143 0.03 17.56 14.44
CA SER A 143 0.04 16.21 14.99
C SER A 143 -1.14 15.36 14.51
N ASP A 144 -2.34 15.94 14.41
CA ASP A 144 -3.54 15.23 13.94
C ASP A 144 -3.42 14.87 12.47
N LEU A 145 -2.88 15.79 11.66
CA LEU A 145 -2.59 15.52 10.25
C LEU A 145 -1.52 14.44 10.07
N ASP A 146 -0.42 14.53 10.81
CA ASP A 146 0.65 13.54 10.75
C ASP A 146 0.17 12.15 11.17
N GLN A 147 -0.71 12.07 12.16
CA GLN A 147 -1.32 10.82 12.64
C GLN A 147 -2.31 10.26 11.61
N ALA A 148 -3.12 11.11 10.98
CA ALA A 148 -4.01 10.72 9.90
C ALA A 148 -3.23 10.17 8.69
N PHE A 149 -2.18 10.86 8.26
CA PHE A 149 -1.31 10.36 7.18
C PHE A 149 -0.51 9.11 7.57
N ALA A 150 -0.13 8.96 8.84
CA ALA A 150 0.51 7.74 9.33
C ALA A 150 -0.42 6.52 9.28
N SER A 151 -1.74 6.70 9.51
CA SER A 151 -2.73 5.64 9.41
C SER A 151 -2.91 5.12 7.97
N LEU A 152 -2.76 5.98 6.97
CA LEU A 152 -2.73 5.57 5.54
C LEU A 152 -1.45 4.80 5.18
N ARG A 153 -0.35 5.10 5.85
CA ARG A 153 0.92 4.39 5.71
C ARG A 153 0.91 3.12 6.54
N SER A 154 -0.05 2.20 6.30
CA SER A 154 0.09 0.84 6.83
C SER A 154 1.49 0.35 6.48
N PRO A 155 2.24 -0.29 7.40
CA PRO A 155 3.52 -0.91 7.06
C PRO A 155 3.24 -1.75 5.83
N THR A 156 3.95 -1.46 4.77
CA THR A 156 3.78 -2.08 3.46
C THR A 156 3.87 -3.58 3.68
N ASP A 157 2.77 -4.31 3.54
CA ASP A 157 2.81 -5.74 3.30
C ASP A 157 3.38 -5.92 1.89
N VAL A 158 4.67 -5.65 1.74
CA VAL A 158 5.42 -6.15 0.59
C VAL A 158 5.23 -7.66 0.65
N PRO A 159 4.71 -8.30 -0.42
CA PRO A 159 4.56 -9.75 -0.43
C PRO A 159 5.89 -10.36 -0.01
N ARG A 160 5.88 -11.05 1.13
CA ARG A 160 7.12 -11.64 1.65
C ARG A 160 7.62 -12.65 0.62
N PRO A 161 8.86 -12.58 0.19
CA PRO A 161 9.44 -13.60 -0.65
C PRO A 161 9.21 -14.98 0.00
N LYS A 162 8.75 -15.96 -0.76
CA LYS A 162 8.55 -17.33 -0.25
C LYS A 162 9.78 -17.79 0.54
N GLY A 163 9.58 -18.21 1.80
CA GLY A 163 10.64 -18.70 2.68
C GLY A 163 11.20 -17.70 3.71
N LEU A 164 10.51 -16.59 3.97
CA LEU A 164 10.79 -15.74 5.14
C LEU A 164 9.81 -16.11 6.27
N ALA A 165 10.30 -16.79 7.31
CA ALA A 165 9.50 -17.13 8.49
C ALA A 165 9.35 -15.93 9.43
N ASP A 166 8.16 -15.78 10.04
CA ASP A 166 7.85 -14.65 10.94
C ASP A 166 8.75 -14.60 12.16
N THR A 167 9.02 -15.74 12.75
CA THR A 167 9.90 -15.88 13.92
C THR A 167 11.30 -15.39 13.62
N THR A 168 11.87 -15.82 12.49
CA THR A 168 13.22 -15.40 12.06
C THR A 168 13.25 -13.90 11.71
N LEU A 169 12.20 -13.37 11.05
CA LEU A 169 12.12 -11.95 10.75
C LEU A 169 12.07 -11.10 12.03
N HIS A 170 11.32 -11.56 13.03
CA HIS A 170 11.25 -10.89 14.34
C HIS A 170 12.63 -10.91 15.02
N SER A 171 13.30 -12.06 15.07
CA SER A 171 14.65 -12.16 15.65
C SER A 171 15.66 -11.25 14.96
N VAL A 172 15.63 -11.18 13.61
CA VAL A 172 16.52 -10.29 12.85
C VAL A 172 16.20 -8.80 13.14
N LYS A 173 14.91 -8.43 13.25
CA LYS A 173 14.52 -7.06 13.61
C LYS A 173 14.99 -6.67 15.00
N THR A 174 14.70 -7.48 16.02
CA THR A 174 15.10 -7.23 17.41
C THR A 174 16.62 -7.10 17.51
N PHE A 175 17.35 -8.02 16.91
CA PHE A 175 18.81 -7.97 16.87
C PHE A 175 19.33 -6.66 16.27
N LEU A 176 18.79 -6.23 15.13
CA LEU A 176 19.24 -5.01 14.45
C LEU A 176 18.90 -3.72 15.21
N GLN A 177 17.80 -3.71 15.96
CA GLN A 177 17.42 -2.57 16.80
C GLN A 177 18.37 -2.36 17.98
N GLU A 178 19.01 -3.42 18.45
CA GLU A 178 20.00 -3.39 19.54
C GLU A 178 21.42 -3.01 19.07
N GLN A 179 21.67 -3.04 17.75
CA GLN A 179 23.00 -2.71 17.22
C GLN A 179 23.22 -1.21 17.15
N GLN A 180 24.35 -0.75 17.68
CA GLN A 180 24.80 0.66 17.62
C GLN A 180 25.59 0.98 16.34
N SER A 181 26.07 -0.04 15.63
CA SER A 181 26.87 0.10 14.40
C SER A 181 26.29 -0.74 13.27
N PRO A 182 26.53 -0.35 11.99
CA PRO A 182 26.09 -1.11 10.84
C PRO A 182 26.67 -2.54 10.85
N VAL A 183 25.86 -3.52 10.44
CA VAL A 183 26.23 -4.94 10.40
C VAL A 183 26.08 -5.50 8.99
N SER A 184 26.96 -6.43 8.62
CA SER A 184 26.92 -7.16 7.36
C SER A 184 26.04 -8.41 7.44
N ALA A 185 25.67 -8.98 6.29
CA ALA A 185 24.94 -10.24 6.23
C ALA A 185 25.74 -11.41 6.82
N THR A 186 27.06 -11.35 6.78
CA THR A 186 27.97 -12.35 7.38
C THR A 186 27.90 -12.29 8.89
N GLU A 187 27.98 -11.09 9.48
CA GLU A 187 27.90 -10.90 10.93
C GLU A 187 26.53 -11.32 11.49
N VAL A 188 25.43 -10.93 10.83
CA VAL A 188 24.07 -11.34 11.22
C VAL A 188 23.92 -12.88 11.15
N ALA A 189 24.45 -13.50 10.09
CA ALA A 189 24.41 -14.95 9.93
C ALA A 189 25.11 -15.69 11.08
N GLN A 190 26.29 -15.22 11.48
CA GLN A 190 27.07 -15.80 12.59
C GLN A 190 26.36 -15.63 13.93
N LEU A 191 25.87 -14.42 14.23
CA LEU A 191 25.28 -14.11 15.52
C LEU A 191 23.89 -14.75 15.73
N LEU A 192 23.11 -14.93 14.67
CA LEU A 192 21.78 -15.54 14.73
C LEU A 192 21.76 -17.03 14.31
N GLY A 193 22.91 -17.63 14.05
CA GLY A 193 23.01 -19.08 13.73
C GLY A 193 22.30 -19.48 12.42
N MET A 194 22.31 -18.61 11.40
CA MET A 194 21.67 -18.88 10.12
C MET A 194 22.67 -18.82 8.95
N SER A 195 22.27 -19.27 7.76
CA SER A 195 23.13 -19.12 6.58
C SER A 195 23.25 -17.64 6.14
N ARG A 196 24.43 -17.27 5.59
CA ARG A 196 24.64 -15.91 5.03
C ARG A 196 23.60 -15.56 3.96
N VAL A 197 23.19 -16.53 3.14
CA VAL A 197 22.15 -16.34 2.11
C VAL A 197 20.81 -16.02 2.76
N THR A 198 20.48 -16.73 3.83
CA THR A 198 19.26 -16.48 4.62
C THR A 198 19.32 -15.08 5.26
N ALA A 199 20.37 -14.74 6.00
CA ALA A 199 20.54 -13.44 6.61
C ALA A 199 20.41 -12.30 5.60
N ARG A 200 21.09 -12.42 4.44
CA ARG A 200 21.01 -11.43 3.36
C ARG A 200 19.59 -11.23 2.86
N ARG A 201 18.78 -12.30 2.69
CA ARG A 201 17.39 -12.19 2.25
C ARG A 201 16.51 -11.40 3.22
N TYR A 202 16.70 -11.61 4.53
CA TYR A 202 15.98 -10.83 5.54
C TYR A 202 16.43 -9.37 5.59
N LEU A 203 17.73 -9.10 5.48
CA LEU A 203 18.28 -7.75 5.47
C LEU A 203 17.87 -6.95 4.24
N GLU A 204 17.93 -7.54 3.04
CA GLU A 204 17.45 -6.93 1.80
C GLU A 204 15.94 -6.64 1.89
N PHE A 205 15.15 -7.59 2.38
CA PHE A 205 13.71 -7.39 2.60
C PHE A 205 13.43 -6.22 3.55
N LEU A 206 14.16 -6.12 4.66
CA LEU A 206 14.01 -5.02 5.63
C LEU A 206 14.50 -3.68 5.06
N ALA A 207 15.53 -3.68 4.25
CA ALA A 207 16.02 -2.47 3.57
C ALA A 207 15.03 -1.99 2.48
N ASP A 208 14.47 -2.91 1.72
CA ASP A 208 13.48 -2.61 0.68
C ASP A 208 12.13 -2.17 1.26
N THR A 209 11.78 -2.65 2.47
CA THR A 209 10.55 -2.24 3.18
C THR A 209 10.72 -1.00 4.06
N GLY A 210 11.92 -0.45 4.17
CA GLY A 210 12.19 0.88 4.71
C GLY A 210 12.76 0.98 6.13
N PRO A 211 12.74 -0.03 7.03
CA PRO A 211 13.28 0.13 8.38
C PRO A 211 14.82 0.14 8.44
N LEU A 212 15.50 -0.36 7.40
CA LEU A 212 16.97 -0.36 7.34
C LEU A 212 17.52 0.59 6.27
N LEU A 213 18.70 1.13 6.56
CA LEU A 213 19.59 1.75 5.58
C LEU A 213 20.58 0.70 5.10
N ARG A 214 20.87 0.70 3.80
CA ARG A 214 21.88 -0.14 3.17
C ARG A 214 23.00 0.73 2.64
N THR A 215 24.23 0.48 3.08
CA THR A 215 25.42 1.20 2.65
C THR A 215 26.50 0.23 2.17
N PRO A 216 27.29 0.55 1.12
CA PRO A 216 28.42 -0.28 0.72
C PRO A 216 29.53 -0.22 1.76
N ARG A 217 30.07 -1.37 2.16
CA ARG A 217 31.27 -1.48 3.01
C ARG A 217 32.48 -1.66 2.13
N PHE A 218 33.40 -0.71 2.18
CA PHE A 218 34.66 -0.76 1.48
C PHE A 218 35.78 -1.17 2.45
N GLY A 219 36.75 -1.95 2.01
CA GLY A 219 37.97 -2.24 2.80
C GLY A 219 38.27 -3.71 3.07
N THR A 220 37.47 -4.64 2.59
CA THR A 220 37.81 -6.07 2.59
C THR A 220 38.26 -6.52 1.20
N PRO A 221 39.31 -7.40 1.06
CA PRO A 221 39.67 -7.99 -0.23
C PRO A 221 38.51 -8.80 -0.79
N GLY A 222 38.01 -8.47 -1.98
CA GLY A 222 36.89 -9.14 -2.63
C GLY A 222 35.81 -8.20 -3.12
N ARG A 223 34.64 -8.76 -3.49
CA ARG A 223 33.48 -7.98 -3.94
C ARG A 223 32.93 -7.16 -2.76
N PRO A 224 32.62 -5.88 -2.94
CA PRO A 224 32.04 -5.03 -1.87
C PRO A 224 30.86 -5.71 -1.19
N GLU A 225 30.85 -5.73 0.13
CA GLU A 225 29.75 -6.25 0.94
C GLU A 225 28.86 -5.10 1.40
N ASN A 226 27.55 -5.31 1.43
CA ASN A 226 26.62 -4.33 2.00
C ASN A 226 26.56 -4.48 3.51
N GLU A 227 26.50 -3.36 4.21
CA GLU A 227 26.17 -3.27 5.64
C GLU A 227 24.80 -2.59 5.82
N TYR A 228 24.18 -2.90 6.93
CA TYR A 228 22.82 -2.51 7.24
C TYR A 228 22.76 -1.90 8.64
N SER A 229 22.07 -0.76 8.75
CA SER A 229 21.81 -0.10 10.03
C SER A 229 20.34 0.22 10.19
N TRP A 230 19.85 0.20 11.42
CA TRP A 230 18.49 0.64 11.72
C TRP A 230 18.35 2.13 11.44
N ARG A 231 17.26 2.51 10.75
CA ARG A 231 16.96 3.90 10.46
C ARG A 231 16.51 4.57 11.77
N GLN A 232 17.33 5.47 12.34
CA GLN A 232 16.90 6.29 13.46
C GLN A 232 15.82 7.26 12.99
N SER A 233 14.72 7.36 13.76
CA SER A 233 13.58 8.26 13.48
C SER A 233 13.95 9.69 13.82
#